data_f8c6e03568482cf487c6eb1993492db4
#
_entry.id   f8c6e03568482cf487c6eb1993492db4
#
_cell.length_a   1.000
_cell.length_b   1.000
_cell.length_c   1.000
_cell.angle_alpha   90.00
_cell.angle_beta   90.00
_cell.angle_gamma   90.00
#
_symmetry.space_group_name_H-M   'P 1'
#
loop_
_entity.id
_entity.type
_entity.pdbx_description
1 polymer ?
#
loop_
_entity_poly.entity_id
_entity_poly.type
_entity_poly.pdbx_seq_one_letter_code
_entity_poly.pdbx_strand_id
1 'polypeptide(L)'
;MPQLLVQAPPWVRGVFDHAWAPMQALTRQVSSLPDALCDYLMACEVGFLAICPGESRYQLGPGRIRDREVQNVAYVSVEDLAHDNERPLHVIGHLIDHHLGCGGDPKGPWLTDGGGATPGWQEAGGRLPGLFALGYGPDEIALSDVRNYFAQSLALYCRERQRLNVADPQIHKWFRSVLWNKGFWRAQERQRRKGSR
;
A
#
# COMPACT_ATOMS: atom_id res chain seq x y z
N MET A 1 11.51 10.48 -3.44
CA MET A 1 10.22 10.79 -2.78
C MET A 1 9.12 10.42 -3.73
N PRO A 2 8.19 9.49 -3.39
CA PRO A 2 6.92 9.51 -4.07
C PRO A 2 6.43 10.96 -3.93
N GLN A 3 6.32 11.65 -5.06
CA GLN A 3 5.93 13.06 -5.03
C GLN A 3 4.47 13.07 -4.61
N LEU A 4 4.22 13.43 -3.37
CA LEU A 4 2.89 13.69 -2.85
C LEU A 4 2.35 14.93 -3.59
N LEU A 5 1.71 14.72 -4.75
CA LEU A 5 1.13 15.79 -5.55
C LEU A 5 -0.30 16.00 -5.10
N VAL A 6 -0.48 16.99 -4.23
CA VAL A 6 -1.80 17.45 -3.81
C VAL A 6 -2.46 18.20 -4.94
N GLN A 7 -3.46 17.59 -5.57
CA GLN A 7 -4.45 18.30 -6.36
C GLN A 7 -5.71 18.47 -5.52
N ALA A 8 -5.76 19.51 -4.70
CA ALA A 8 -7.01 19.88 -4.05
C ALA A 8 -7.77 20.87 -4.95
N PRO A 9 -8.90 20.48 -5.56
CA PRO A 9 -9.75 21.43 -6.26
C PRO A 9 -10.34 22.45 -5.28
N PRO A 10 -10.76 23.66 -5.76
CA PRO A 10 -11.26 24.72 -4.89
C PRO A 10 -12.44 24.34 -3.97
N TRP A 11 -13.24 23.35 -4.37
CA TRP A 11 -14.39 22.87 -3.59
C TRP A 11 -14.00 21.98 -2.39
N VAL A 12 -12.78 21.46 -2.33
CA VAL A 12 -12.24 20.72 -1.17
C VAL A 12 -12.27 21.57 0.10
N ARG A 13 -12.24 22.90 -0.01
CA ARG A 13 -12.42 23.79 1.12
C ARG A 13 -13.73 23.61 1.88
N GLY A 14 -14.76 23.03 1.22
CA GLY A 14 -16.01 22.67 1.89
C GLY A 14 -15.96 21.40 2.73
N VAL A 15 -14.94 20.55 2.53
CA VAL A 15 -14.76 19.29 3.25
C VAL A 15 -13.71 19.42 4.37
N PHE A 16 -12.73 20.32 4.19
CA PHE A 16 -11.67 20.57 5.16
C PHE A 16 -11.61 22.06 5.51
N ASP A 17 -11.33 22.38 6.76
CA ASP A 17 -11.24 23.76 7.27
C ASP A 17 -10.13 24.58 6.60
N HIS A 18 -9.09 23.92 6.07
CA HIS A 18 -7.99 24.55 5.34
C HIS A 18 -7.35 23.60 4.32
N ALA A 19 -6.63 24.17 3.33
CA ALA A 19 -6.06 23.45 2.20
C ALA A 19 -5.03 22.35 2.57
N TRP A 20 -4.45 22.39 3.77
CA TRP A 20 -3.49 21.40 4.27
C TRP A 20 -4.13 20.21 4.95
N ALA A 21 -5.41 20.27 5.31
CA ALA A 21 -6.08 19.21 6.05
C ALA A 21 -6.06 17.84 5.32
N PRO A 22 -6.30 17.73 4.00
CA PRO A 22 -6.16 16.46 3.27
C PRO A 22 -4.76 15.87 3.35
N MET A 23 -3.73 16.72 3.26
CA MET A 23 -2.33 16.30 3.40
C MET A 23 -2.03 15.76 4.79
N GLN A 24 -2.49 16.48 5.82
CA GLN A 24 -2.29 16.05 7.21
C GLN A 24 -3.01 14.74 7.49
N ALA A 25 -4.23 14.57 6.96
CA ALA A 25 -4.99 13.33 7.09
C ALA A 25 -4.25 12.15 6.42
N LEU A 26 -3.80 12.33 5.17
CA LEU A 26 -3.02 11.31 4.47
C LEU A 26 -1.70 11.01 5.19
N THR A 27 -0.98 12.04 5.65
CA THR A 27 0.28 11.86 6.39
C THR A 27 0.07 11.06 7.67
N ARG A 28 -1.00 11.32 8.43
CA ARG A 28 -1.33 10.52 9.62
C ARG A 28 -1.55 9.05 9.29
N GLN A 29 -2.28 8.75 8.21
CA GLN A 29 -2.52 7.37 7.80
C GLN A 29 -1.22 6.68 7.34
N VAL A 30 -0.42 7.34 6.51
CA VAL A 30 0.86 6.80 6.02
C VAL A 30 1.87 6.62 7.15
N SER A 31 1.86 7.47 8.19
CA SER A 31 2.74 7.32 9.35
C SER A 31 2.51 6.05 10.18
N SER A 32 1.41 5.34 9.94
CA SER A 32 1.18 4.01 10.53
C SER A 32 1.98 2.88 9.87
N LEU A 33 2.52 3.13 8.65
CA LEU A 33 3.37 2.19 7.93
C LEU A 33 4.79 2.14 8.52
N PRO A 34 5.52 1.02 8.35
CA PRO A 34 6.91 0.94 8.80
C PRO A 34 7.83 1.91 8.05
N ASP A 35 8.76 2.58 8.73
CA ASP A 35 9.75 3.48 8.11
C ASP A 35 10.49 2.81 6.95
N ALA A 36 10.95 1.56 7.15
CA ALA A 36 11.68 0.82 6.12
C ALA A 36 10.86 0.56 4.84
N LEU A 37 9.53 0.40 4.97
CA LEU A 37 8.64 0.31 3.82
C LEU A 37 8.51 1.66 3.12
N CYS A 38 8.35 2.74 3.89
CA CYS A 38 8.30 4.10 3.35
C CYS A 38 9.60 4.44 2.61
N ASP A 39 10.77 4.15 3.21
CA ASP A 39 12.08 4.34 2.58
C ASP A 39 12.23 3.54 1.28
N TYR A 40 11.74 2.28 1.27
CA TYR A 40 11.74 1.44 0.08
C TYR A 40 10.89 2.05 -1.04
N LEU A 41 9.65 2.45 -0.75
CA LEU A 41 8.76 3.07 -1.74
C LEU A 41 9.31 4.42 -2.25
N MET A 42 9.94 5.20 -1.36
CA MET A 42 10.58 6.46 -1.73
C MET A 42 11.78 6.27 -2.65
N ALA A 43 12.46 5.13 -2.58
CA ALA A 43 13.57 4.79 -3.47
C ALA A 43 13.12 4.23 -4.82
N CYS A 44 11.84 3.91 -5.02
CA CYS A 44 11.30 3.49 -6.30
C CYS A 44 11.15 4.69 -7.26
N GLU A 45 11.52 4.49 -8.53
CA GLU A 45 11.41 5.54 -9.55
C GLU A 45 9.97 5.76 -10.03
N VAL A 46 9.11 4.77 -9.87
CA VAL A 46 7.70 4.76 -10.23
C VAL A 46 6.82 4.55 -9.01
N GLY A 47 5.53 4.83 -9.14
CA GLY A 47 4.60 4.72 -8.03
C GLY A 47 4.38 6.05 -7.31
N PHE A 48 3.13 6.50 -7.31
CA PHE A 48 2.75 7.82 -6.80
C PHE A 48 1.53 7.72 -5.92
N LEU A 49 1.47 8.59 -4.91
CA LEU A 49 0.25 8.90 -4.17
C LEU A 49 -0.29 10.24 -4.65
N ALA A 50 -1.57 10.28 -4.99
CA ALA A 50 -2.23 11.51 -5.42
C ALA A 50 -3.56 11.67 -4.70
N ILE A 51 -3.79 12.83 -4.10
CA ILE A 51 -5.10 13.20 -3.56
C ILE A 51 -5.98 13.67 -4.73
N CYS A 52 -7.18 13.11 -4.85
CA CYS A 52 -8.10 13.41 -5.94
C CYS A 52 -9.53 13.67 -5.44
N PRO A 53 -10.37 14.32 -6.25
CA PRO A 53 -11.78 14.55 -5.93
C PRO A 53 -12.69 13.34 -6.16
N GLY A 54 -12.20 12.32 -6.86
CA GLY A 54 -12.98 11.13 -7.18
C GLY A 54 -12.75 10.01 -6.18
N GLU A 55 -13.14 8.80 -6.55
CA GLU A 55 -12.99 7.61 -5.71
C GLU A 55 -11.50 7.22 -5.51
N SER A 56 -11.22 6.69 -4.31
CA SER A 56 -9.94 6.05 -4.04
C SER A 56 -9.78 4.80 -4.89
N ARG A 57 -8.67 4.74 -5.65
CA ARG A 57 -8.36 3.61 -6.53
C ARG A 57 -6.87 3.49 -6.81
N TYR A 58 -6.40 2.28 -7.05
CA TYR A 58 -5.07 2.06 -7.59
C TYR A 58 -5.14 1.91 -9.11
N GLN A 59 -4.34 2.71 -9.82
CA GLN A 59 -4.19 2.65 -11.28
C GLN A 59 -2.84 2.05 -11.62
N LEU A 60 -2.86 0.81 -12.10
CA LEU A 60 -1.70 0.12 -12.65
C LEU A 60 -1.34 0.71 -14.01
N GLY A 61 -0.03 0.88 -14.26
CA GLY A 61 0.48 1.40 -15.53
C GLY A 61 0.33 2.91 -15.65
N PRO A 62 0.16 3.44 -16.91
CA PRO A 62 0.10 4.86 -17.15
C PRO A 62 -1.03 5.56 -16.42
N GLY A 63 -0.72 6.64 -15.75
CA GLY A 63 -1.66 7.53 -15.08
C GLY A 63 -1.29 8.98 -15.35
N ARG A 64 -2.13 9.90 -14.90
CA ARG A 64 -1.91 11.33 -15.07
C ARG A 64 -2.12 12.07 -13.77
N ILE A 65 -1.12 12.87 -13.40
CA ILE A 65 -1.23 13.80 -12.26
C ILE A 65 -0.97 15.20 -12.80
N ARG A 66 -2.02 16.05 -12.85
CA ARG A 66 -2.02 17.33 -13.57
C ARG A 66 -1.61 17.10 -15.03
N ASP A 67 -0.51 17.75 -15.47
CA ASP A 67 0.02 17.68 -16.84
C ASP A 67 1.15 16.67 -16.98
N ARG A 68 1.45 15.88 -15.94
CA ARG A 68 2.53 14.87 -15.97
C ARG A 68 1.95 13.48 -16.15
N GLU A 69 2.49 12.76 -17.10
CA GLU A 69 2.32 11.31 -17.18
C GLU A 69 3.20 10.64 -16.12
N VAL A 70 2.62 9.71 -15.40
CA VAL A 70 3.26 8.96 -14.32
C VAL A 70 2.86 7.49 -14.40
N GLN A 71 3.57 6.64 -13.67
CA GLN A 71 3.28 5.20 -13.65
C GLN A 71 2.83 4.78 -12.25
N ASN A 72 1.79 3.95 -12.18
CA ASN A 72 1.31 3.31 -10.97
C ASN A 72 0.87 4.32 -9.89
N VAL A 73 -0.36 4.76 -9.97
CA VAL A 73 -0.88 5.81 -9.08
C VAL A 73 -1.91 5.25 -8.11
N ALA A 74 -1.67 5.42 -6.82
CA ALA A 74 -2.69 5.29 -5.79
C ALA A 74 -3.40 6.66 -5.64
N TYR A 75 -4.58 6.77 -6.23
CA TYR A 75 -5.47 7.93 -6.06
C TYR A 75 -6.22 7.79 -4.76
N VAL A 76 -6.12 8.78 -3.91
CA VAL A 76 -6.75 8.83 -2.59
C VAL A 76 -7.80 9.92 -2.60
N SER A 77 -9.05 9.54 -2.33
CA SER A 77 -10.17 10.46 -2.29
C SER A 77 -10.07 11.45 -1.13
N VAL A 78 -10.39 12.71 -1.43
CA VAL A 78 -10.54 13.74 -0.40
C VAL A 78 -11.65 13.37 0.59
N GLU A 79 -12.75 12.80 0.10
CA GLU A 79 -13.89 12.40 0.93
C GLU A 79 -13.51 11.26 1.88
N ASP A 80 -12.76 10.26 1.38
CA ASP A 80 -12.27 9.16 2.22
C ASP A 80 -11.34 9.67 3.33
N LEU A 81 -10.49 10.66 3.02
CA LEU A 81 -9.62 11.30 4.01
C LEU A 81 -10.42 12.11 5.04
N ALA A 82 -11.50 12.79 4.60
CA ALA A 82 -12.36 13.58 5.48
C ALA A 82 -13.14 12.70 6.47
N HIS A 83 -13.59 11.54 6.02
CA HIS A 83 -14.31 10.58 6.87
C HIS A 83 -13.38 9.68 7.69
N ASP A 84 -12.06 9.85 7.54
CA ASP A 84 -11.04 9.02 8.19
C ASP A 84 -11.33 7.51 8.08
N ASN A 85 -11.78 7.07 6.89
CA ASN A 85 -12.04 5.66 6.64
C ASN A 85 -10.76 4.90 6.22
N GLU A 86 -10.86 3.61 5.97
CA GLU A 86 -9.72 2.73 5.66
C GLU A 86 -9.36 2.68 4.16
N ARG A 87 -10.22 3.23 3.28
CA ARG A 87 -10.03 3.22 1.82
C ARG A 87 -8.68 3.74 1.36
N PRO A 88 -8.13 4.86 1.89
CA PRO A 88 -6.81 5.34 1.53
C PRO A 88 -5.71 4.30 1.77
N LEU A 89 -5.72 3.63 2.93
CA LEU A 89 -4.74 2.59 3.25
C LEU A 89 -4.93 1.32 2.41
N HIS A 90 -6.18 0.97 2.07
CA HIS A 90 -6.47 -0.12 1.14
C HIS A 90 -5.84 0.13 -0.23
N VAL A 91 -6.04 1.31 -0.80
CA VAL A 91 -5.47 1.67 -2.11
C VAL A 91 -3.94 1.73 -2.08
N ILE A 92 -3.37 2.26 -0.99
CA ILE A 92 -1.93 2.23 -0.72
C ILE A 92 -1.44 0.79 -0.59
N GLY A 93 -2.25 -0.10 -0.03
CA GLY A 93 -1.98 -1.54 0.06
C GLY A 93 -1.73 -2.17 -1.31
N HIS A 94 -2.54 -1.84 -2.32
CA HIS A 94 -2.31 -2.29 -3.69
C HIS A 94 -1.01 -1.76 -4.29
N LEU A 95 -0.67 -0.49 -4.04
CA LEU A 95 0.63 0.06 -4.45
C LEU A 95 1.79 -0.71 -3.81
N ILE A 96 1.69 -1.00 -2.51
CA ILE A 96 2.70 -1.76 -1.75
C ILE A 96 2.84 -3.17 -2.31
N ASP A 97 1.74 -3.89 -2.49
CA ASP A 97 1.70 -5.25 -3.04
C ASP A 97 2.42 -5.33 -4.38
N HIS A 98 2.07 -4.43 -5.30
CA HIS A 98 2.68 -4.35 -6.62
C HIS A 98 4.18 -4.04 -6.55
N HIS A 99 4.60 -3.04 -5.75
CA HIS A 99 6.00 -2.66 -5.64
C HIS A 99 6.88 -3.71 -4.95
N LEU A 100 6.38 -4.38 -3.93
CA LEU A 100 7.11 -5.47 -3.28
C LEU A 100 7.20 -6.70 -4.19
N GLY A 101 6.22 -6.89 -5.09
CA GLY A 101 6.19 -7.98 -6.04
C GLY A 101 7.19 -7.84 -7.18
N CYS A 102 7.27 -6.68 -7.81
CA CYS A 102 8.04 -6.49 -9.04
C CYS A 102 8.76 -5.14 -9.15
N GLY A 103 8.85 -4.36 -8.06
CA GLY A 103 9.48 -3.04 -8.09
C GLY A 103 8.70 -1.98 -8.88
N GLY A 104 7.43 -2.25 -9.17
CA GLY A 104 6.55 -1.34 -9.89
C GLY A 104 6.53 -1.53 -11.42
N ASP A 105 7.08 -2.64 -11.95
CA ASP A 105 6.89 -2.99 -13.36
C ASP A 105 5.40 -3.32 -13.63
N PRO A 106 4.71 -2.56 -14.52
CA PRO A 106 3.27 -2.77 -14.77
C PRO A 106 2.90 -4.17 -15.29
N LYS A 107 3.87 -4.90 -15.82
CA LYS A 107 3.70 -6.27 -16.35
C LYS A 107 4.22 -7.33 -15.38
N GLY A 108 4.85 -6.92 -14.30
CA GLY A 108 5.43 -7.83 -13.33
C GLY A 108 4.40 -8.43 -12.39
N PRO A 109 4.71 -9.59 -11.77
CA PRO A 109 3.81 -10.22 -10.81
C PRO A 109 3.76 -9.41 -9.52
N TRP A 110 2.57 -9.33 -8.91
CA TRP A 110 2.40 -8.74 -7.60
C TRP A 110 2.96 -9.67 -6.52
N LEU A 111 3.22 -9.15 -5.33
CA LEU A 111 3.67 -9.96 -4.20
C LEU A 111 2.67 -11.09 -3.90
N THR A 112 1.38 -10.77 -3.92
CA THR A 112 0.27 -11.71 -3.74
C THR A 112 0.13 -12.73 -4.86
N ASP A 113 0.68 -12.46 -6.05
CA ASP A 113 0.75 -13.42 -7.16
C ASP A 113 2.02 -14.30 -7.09
N GLY A 114 2.75 -14.27 -5.97
CA GLY A 114 4.01 -14.98 -5.79
C GLY A 114 5.22 -14.25 -6.38
N GLY A 115 5.08 -12.97 -6.73
CA GLY A 115 6.18 -12.11 -7.09
C GLY A 115 7.08 -11.77 -5.89
N GLY A 116 8.22 -11.14 -6.18
CA GLY A 116 9.12 -10.63 -5.14
C GLY A 116 10.30 -9.90 -5.75
N ALA A 117 10.45 -8.62 -5.43
CA ALA A 117 11.57 -7.80 -5.87
C ALA A 117 12.94 -8.31 -5.37
N THR A 118 12.94 -9.25 -4.45
CA THR A 118 14.10 -10.03 -3.97
C THR A 118 13.65 -11.47 -3.66
N PRO A 119 14.57 -12.45 -3.57
CA PRO A 119 14.21 -13.81 -3.16
C PRO A 119 13.47 -13.91 -1.84
N GLY A 120 13.80 -13.07 -0.87
CA GLY A 120 13.10 -13.05 0.41
C GLY A 120 11.68 -12.48 0.31
N TRP A 121 11.43 -11.50 -0.57
CA TRP A 121 10.08 -11.04 -0.87
C TRP A 121 9.28 -12.11 -1.62
N GLN A 122 9.91 -12.82 -2.57
CA GLN A 122 9.27 -13.92 -3.29
C GLN A 122 8.84 -15.05 -2.34
N GLU A 123 9.71 -15.44 -1.40
CA GLU A 123 9.37 -16.43 -0.37
C GLU A 123 8.23 -15.95 0.53
N ALA A 124 8.26 -14.69 0.97
CA ALA A 124 7.23 -14.12 1.82
C ALA A 124 5.89 -14.00 1.09
N GLY A 125 5.90 -13.51 -0.16
CA GLY A 125 4.73 -13.37 -1.02
C GLY A 125 4.09 -14.70 -1.39
N GLY A 126 4.89 -15.71 -1.66
CA GLY A 126 4.42 -17.07 -1.99
C GLY A 126 3.55 -17.73 -0.92
N ARG A 127 3.53 -17.18 0.32
CA ARG A 127 2.64 -17.64 1.39
C ARG A 127 1.24 -17.03 1.34
N LEU A 128 1.09 -15.86 0.71
CA LEU A 128 -0.16 -15.10 0.73
C LEU A 128 -1.34 -15.82 0.08
N PRO A 129 -1.19 -16.49 -1.08
CA PRO A 129 -2.29 -17.27 -1.65
C PRO A 129 -2.76 -18.39 -0.73
N GLY A 130 -1.83 -19.05 -0.02
CA GLY A 130 -2.17 -20.07 0.98
C GLY A 130 -2.92 -19.51 2.19
N LEU A 131 -2.58 -18.31 2.65
CA LEU A 131 -3.30 -17.64 3.73
C LEU A 131 -4.71 -17.23 3.28
N PHE A 132 -4.85 -16.65 2.10
CA PHE A 132 -6.14 -16.32 1.52
C PHE A 132 -7.05 -17.54 1.38
N ALA A 133 -6.50 -18.68 0.93
CA ALA A 133 -7.24 -19.94 0.76
C ALA A 133 -7.81 -20.52 2.07
N LEU A 134 -7.36 -20.06 3.24
CA LEU A 134 -7.95 -20.44 4.53
C LEU A 134 -9.33 -19.82 4.75
N GLY A 135 -9.73 -18.83 3.93
CA GLY A 135 -11.04 -18.18 3.99
C GLY A 135 -11.23 -17.24 5.19
N TYR A 136 -10.15 -16.89 5.89
CA TYR A 136 -10.18 -15.84 6.90
C TYR A 136 -10.01 -14.47 6.22
N GLY A 137 -10.65 -13.46 6.77
CA GLY A 137 -10.51 -12.09 6.29
C GLY A 137 -11.33 -11.13 7.14
N PRO A 138 -10.97 -9.84 7.17
CA PRO A 138 -11.67 -8.85 7.98
C PRO A 138 -13.09 -8.53 7.50
N ASP A 139 -13.37 -8.68 6.20
CA ASP A 139 -14.65 -8.36 5.58
C ASP A 139 -14.81 -9.01 4.19
N GLU A 140 -15.95 -8.73 3.53
CA GLU A 140 -16.27 -9.27 2.20
C GLU A 140 -15.31 -8.77 1.10
N ILE A 141 -14.76 -7.55 1.23
CA ILE A 141 -13.80 -6.99 0.27
C ILE A 141 -12.53 -7.84 0.30
N ALA A 142 -12.03 -8.15 1.48
CA ALA A 142 -10.85 -9.00 1.65
C ALA A 142 -11.06 -10.42 1.10
N LEU A 143 -12.28 -10.92 1.08
CA LEU A 143 -12.59 -12.27 0.59
C LEU A 143 -12.81 -12.33 -0.93
N SER A 144 -12.77 -11.22 -1.64
CA SER A 144 -13.03 -11.18 -3.09
C SER A 144 -11.87 -11.74 -3.93
N ASP A 145 -10.64 -11.42 -3.57
CA ASP A 145 -9.41 -11.94 -4.20
C ASP A 145 -8.19 -11.70 -3.29
N VAL A 146 -7.06 -12.32 -3.63
CA VAL A 146 -5.85 -12.28 -2.81
C VAL A 146 -5.23 -10.88 -2.71
N ARG A 147 -5.39 -10.02 -3.71
CA ARG A 147 -4.86 -8.63 -3.69
C ARG A 147 -5.71 -7.76 -2.76
N ASN A 148 -7.03 -7.88 -2.85
CA ASN A 148 -7.94 -7.23 -1.91
C ASN A 148 -7.76 -7.76 -0.48
N TYR A 149 -7.53 -9.06 -0.32
CA TYR A 149 -7.19 -9.66 0.97
C TYR A 149 -5.97 -9.00 1.61
N PHE A 150 -4.88 -8.86 0.87
CA PHE A 150 -3.67 -8.20 1.36
C PHE A 150 -3.92 -6.73 1.69
N ALA A 151 -4.51 -5.98 0.74
CA ALA A 151 -4.72 -4.53 0.86
C ALA A 151 -5.65 -4.17 2.03
N GLN A 152 -6.78 -4.89 2.17
CA GLN A 152 -7.75 -4.67 3.23
C GLN A 152 -7.20 -5.08 4.60
N SER A 153 -6.50 -6.21 4.66
CA SER A 153 -5.83 -6.65 5.88
C SER A 153 -4.73 -5.69 6.32
N LEU A 154 -3.98 -5.11 5.37
CA LEU A 154 -2.98 -4.08 5.67
C LEU A 154 -3.63 -2.82 6.24
N ALA A 155 -4.72 -2.34 5.64
CA ALA A 155 -5.46 -1.18 6.11
C ALA A 155 -5.93 -1.40 7.56
N LEU A 156 -6.52 -2.56 7.84
CA LEU A 156 -6.97 -2.90 9.18
C LEU A 156 -5.79 -3.10 10.16
N TYR A 157 -4.67 -3.67 9.73
CA TYR A 157 -3.47 -3.81 10.56
C TYR A 157 -2.91 -2.44 11.00
N CYS A 158 -2.96 -1.46 10.13
CA CYS A 158 -2.52 -0.09 10.43
C CYS A 158 -3.44 0.62 11.42
N ARG A 159 -4.75 0.39 11.33
CA ARG A 159 -5.76 1.09 12.13
C ARG A 159 -6.16 0.37 13.41
N GLU A 160 -6.41 -0.93 13.31
CA GLU A 160 -7.03 -1.73 14.36
C GLU A 160 -6.38 -3.14 14.46
N ARG A 161 -5.10 -3.19 14.81
CA ARG A 161 -4.30 -4.44 14.85
C ARG A 161 -4.98 -5.58 15.61
N GLN A 162 -5.62 -5.27 16.72
CA GLN A 162 -6.29 -6.29 17.53
C GLN A 162 -7.49 -6.89 16.81
N ARG A 163 -8.25 -6.07 16.10
CA ARG A 163 -9.38 -6.52 15.30
C ARG A 163 -8.91 -7.48 14.18
N LEU A 164 -7.83 -7.13 13.48
CA LEU A 164 -7.24 -8.05 12.51
C LEU A 164 -6.74 -9.34 13.16
N ASN A 165 -6.10 -9.25 14.32
CA ASN A 165 -5.61 -10.46 15.02
C ASN A 165 -6.74 -11.41 15.43
N VAL A 166 -7.94 -10.90 15.68
CA VAL A 166 -9.13 -11.71 15.96
C VAL A 166 -9.72 -12.28 14.67
N ALA A 167 -9.85 -11.45 13.62
CA ALA A 167 -10.44 -11.85 12.35
C ALA A 167 -9.55 -12.82 11.58
N ASP A 168 -8.25 -12.54 11.52
CA ASP A 168 -7.25 -13.34 10.82
C ASP A 168 -5.88 -13.29 11.52
N PRO A 169 -5.62 -14.20 12.47
CA PRO A 169 -4.36 -14.24 13.21
C PRO A 169 -3.16 -14.62 12.31
N GLN A 170 -3.38 -15.28 11.17
CA GLN A 170 -2.32 -15.72 10.29
C GLN A 170 -1.73 -14.56 9.48
N ILE A 171 -2.58 -13.76 8.83
CA ILE A 171 -2.11 -12.56 8.11
C ILE A 171 -1.57 -11.52 9.09
N HIS A 172 -2.16 -11.37 10.27
CA HIS A 172 -1.64 -10.52 11.33
C HIS A 172 -0.20 -10.92 11.72
N LYS A 173 0.06 -12.24 11.91
CA LYS A 173 1.40 -12.77 12.19
C LYS A 173 2.35 -12.52 11.02
N TRP A 174 1.87 -12.68 9.79
CA TRP A 174 2.66 -12.42 8.59
C TRP A 174 3.11 -10.95 8.55
N PHE A 175 2.21 -9.97 8.71
CA PHE A 175 2.58 -8.56 8.76
C PHE A 175 3.64 -8.27 9.82
N ARG A 176 3.44 -8.78 11.04
CA ARG A 176 4.39 -8.59 12.14
C ARG A 176 5.77 -9.17 11.84
N SER A 177 5.83 -10.33 11.19
CA SER A 177 7.09 -11.04 10.93
C SER A 177 7.80 -10.59 9.65
N VAL A 178 7.11 -9.92 8.74
CA VAL A 178 7.61 -9.47 7.43
C VAL A 178 7.65 -7.94 7.37
N LEU A 179 6.52 -7.26 7.18
CA LEU A 179 6.49 -5.82 6.94
C LEU A 179 6.95 -5.00 8.16
N TRP A 180 6.59 -5.39 9.37
CA TRP A 180 7.00 -4.70 10.61
C TRP A 180 8.26 -5.28 11.24
N ASN A 181 8.99 -6.16 10.54
CA ASN A 181 10.24 -6.76 11.03
C ASN A 181 11.47 -6.07 10.46
N LYS A 182 12.13 -5.25 11.28
CA LYS A 182 13.38 -4.56 10.90
C LYS A 182 14.50 -5.52 10.45
N GLY A 183 14.56 -6.73 11.02
CA GLY A 183 15.51 -7.76 10.64
C GLY A 183 15.27 -8.27 9.22
N PHE A 184 14.01 -8.48 8.84
CA PHE A 184 13.62 -8.87 7.50
C PHE A 184 14.05 -7.79 6.48
N TRP A 185 13.75 -6.53 6.70
CA TRP A 185 14.13 -5.42 5.82
C TRP A 185 15.64 -5.33 5.62
N ARG A 186 16.44 -5.40 6.69
CA ARG A 186 17.90 -5.40 6.60
C ARG A 186 18.45 -6.57 5.76
N ALA A 187 17.79 -7.74 5.80
CA ALA A 187 18.15 -8.88 4.96
C ALA A 187 17.85 -8.59 3.47
N GLN A 188 16.70 -7.99 3.16
CA GLN A 188 16.32 -7.62 1.78
C GLN A 188 17.28 -6.58 1.18
N GLU A 189 17.65 -5.55 1.92
CA GLU A 189 18.64 -4.54 1.47
C GLU A 189 19.99 -5.17 1.12
N ARG A 190 20.46 -6.12 1.95
CA ARG A 190 21.70 -6.84 1.66
C ARG A 190 21.62 -7.66 0.36
N GLN A 191 20.47 -8.28 0.09
CA GLN A 191 20.25 -9.04 -1.14
C GLN A 191 20.23 -8.11 -2.37
N ARG A 192 19.53 -6.98 -2.31
CA ARG A 192 19.53 -5.98 -3.40
C ARG A 192 20.92 -5.52 -3.77
N ARG A 193 21.76 -5.16 -2.77
CA ARG A 193 23.15 -4.71 -3.00
C ARG A 193 24.05 -5.78 -3.63
N LYS A 194 23.76 -7.06 -3.41
CA LYS A 194 24.52 -8.16 -4.03
C LYS A 194 24.09 -8.42 -5.47
N GLY A 195 22.83 -8.24 -5.81
CA GLY A 195 22.30 -8.41 -7.17
C GLY A 195 22.61 -7.26 -8.12
N SER A 196 23.04 -6.10 -7.62
CA SER A 196 23.43 -4.91 -8.40
C SER A 196 24.93 -4.85 -8.73
N ARG A 197 25.71 -5.88 -8.38
CA ARG A 197 27.12 -6.06 -8.76
C ARG A 197 27.29 -7.15 -9.81
#